data_ffe3a9e2195bb7df0eb43f355cd77f1a
#
_entry.id   ffe3a9e2195bb7df0eb43f355cd77f1a
#
_cell.length_a   1.000
_cell.length_b   1.000
_cell.length_c   1.000
_cell.angle_alpha   90.00
_cell.angle_beta   90.00
_cell.angle_gamma   90.00
#
_symmetry.space_group_name_H-M   'P 1'
#
loop_
_entity.id
_entity.type
_entity.pdbx_description
1 polymer ?
#
loop_
_entity_poly.entity_id
_entity_poly.type
_entity_poly.pdbx_seq_one_letter_code
_entity_poly.pdbx_strand_id
1 'polypeptide(L)'
;AAFALVVDLATAALVYRASKDSANIRAAFLHNLADAGVSVAVILGGLLIWAFGWNLADPILTLAISVVILWHIVLEIGPVFRTLMLAAPPGSDPGAVLTALRALPGVADAHHLHLWQIDERRAAASVHLVVSQGDPFAITRAAKELLAHDHGVAHATIEIEPPEGCADHKAHDHA
;
A
#
# COMPACT_ATOMS: atom_id res chain seq x y z
N ALA A 1 -31.58 7.89 -8.23
CA ALA A 1 -31.10 6.53 -8.45
C ALA A 1 -30.94 6.19 -9.94
N ALA A 2 -31.99 6.27 -10.80
CA ALA A 2 -31.88 5.86 -12.21
C ALA A 2 -30.80 6.64 -13.01
N PHE A 3 -30.71 7.95 -12.84
CA PHE A 3 -29.69 8.78 -13.46
C PHE A 3 -28.28 8.39 -12.95
N ALA A 4 -28.12 8.19 -11.63
CA ALA A 4 -26.87 7.75 -11.04
C ALA A 4 -26.44 6.39 -11.63
N LEU A 5 -27.36 5.41 -11.69
CA LEU A 5 -27.09 4.11 -12.29
C LEU A 5 -26.53 4.20 -13.72
N VAL A 6 -27.10 5.09 -14.56
CA VAL A 6 -26.63 5.27 -15.93
C VAL A 6 -25.21 5.85 -15.94
N VAL A 7 -24.93 6.84 -15.09
CA VAL A 7 -23.60 7.45 -14.98
C VAL A 7 -22.58 6.44 -14.49
N ASP A 8 -22.88 5.68 -13.45
CA ASP A 8 -21.98 4.70 -12.85
C ASP A 8 -21.64 3.57 -13.85
N LEU A 9 -22.65 3.06 -14.58
CA LEU A 9 -22.45 2.05 -15.60
C LEU A 9 -21.66 2.58 -16.80
N ALA A 10 -21.93 3.84 -17.22
CA ALA A 10 -21.18 4.46 -18.32
C ALA A 10 -19.72 4.66 -17.92
N THR A 11 -19.46 5.16 -16.72
CA THR A 11 -18.09 5.34 -16.20
C THR A 11 -17.37 4.00 -16.05
N ALA A 12 -18.03 2.99 -15.48
CA ALA A 12 -17.48 1.65 -15.38
C ALA A 12 -17.12 1.09 -16.76
N ALA A 13 -17.99 1.24 -17.76
CA ALA A 13 -17.71 0.77 -19.11
C ALA A 13 -16.52 1.49 -19.76
N LEU A 14 -16.38 2.78 -19.55
CA LEU A 14 -15.26 3.59 -20.09
C LEU A 14 -13.91 3.13 -19.50
N VAL A 15 -13.87 2.86 -18.19
CA VAL A 15 -12.62 2.49 -17.51
C VAL A 15 -12.33 0.98 -17.55
N TYR A 16 -13.27 0.14 -17.99
CA TYR A 16 -13.17 -1.33 -17.98
C TYR A 16 -11.91 -1.85 -18.66
N ARG A 17 -11.55 -1.33 -19.83
CA ARG A 17 -10.35 -1.79 -20.55
C ARG A 17 -9.07 -1.44 -19.79
N ALA A 18 -8.98 -0.21 -19.32
CA ALA A 18 -7.81 0.29 -18.60
C ALA A 18 -7.70 -0.31 -17.18
N SER A 19 -8.79 -0.83 -16.61
CA SER A 19 -8.80 -1.49 -15.30
C SER A 19 -8.03 -2.82 -15.27
N LYS A 20 -7.72 -3.40 -16.43
CA LYS A 20 -6.94 -4.63 -16.54
C LYS A 20 -5.45 -4.38 -16.34
N ASP A 21 -4.98 -3.16 -16.62
CA ASP A 21 -3.56 -2.83 -16.64
C ASP A 21 -3.12 -1.95 -15.46
N SER A 22 -4.08 -1.40 -14.69
CA SER A 22 -3.79 -0.50 -13.58
C SER A 22 -4.65 -0.80 -12.35
N ALA A 23 -4.00 -0.98 -11.20
CA ALA A 23 -4.67 -1.24 -9.93
C ALA A 23 -5.59 -0.07 -9.51
N ASN A 24 -5.15 1.19 -9.70
CA ASN A 24 -5.96 2.36 -9.39
C ASN A 24 -7.22 2.46 -10.26
N ILE A 25 -7.09 2.16 -11.57
CA ILE A 25 -8.24 2.18 -12.48
C ILE A 25 -9.18 1.00 -12.18
N ARG A 26 -8.63 -0.14 -11.76
CA ARG A 26 -9.43 -1.27 -11.30
C ARG A 26 -10.21 -0.94 -10.04
N ALA A 27 -9.63 -0.24 -9.08
CA ALA A 27 -10.33 0.23 -7.89
C ALA A 27 -11.49 1.18 -8.26
N ALA A 28 -11.25 2.15 -9.15
CA ALA A 28 -12.28 3.04 -9.66
C ALA A 28 -13.40 2.29 -10.40
N PHE A 29 -13.07 1.28 -11.20
CA PHE A 29 -14.05 0.41 -11.87
C PHE A 29 -14.93 -0.33 -10.85
N LEU A 30 -14.33 -0.95 -9.85
CA LEU A 30 -15.05 -1.69 -8.80
C LEU A 30 -15.94 -0.75 -7.96
N HIS A 31 -15.47 0.44 -7.66
CA HIS A 31 -16.24 1.48 -6.96
C HIS A 31 -17.50 1.86 -7.76
N ASN A 32 -17.36 2.23 -9.03
CA ASN A 32 -18.51 2.57 -9.88
C ASN A 32 -19.49 1.38 -10.05
N LEU A 33 -18.98 0.16 -10.06
CA LEU A 33 -19.83 -1.04 -10.13
C LEU A 33 -20.62 -1.27 -8.84
N ALA A 34 -19.98 -1.01 -7.69
CA ALA A 34 -20.65 -1.07 -6.39
C ALA A 34 -21.75 0.00 -6.26
N ASP A 35 -21.47 1.24 -6.69
CA ASP A 35 -22.45 2.34 -6.70
C ASP A 35 -23.62 2.06 -7.64
N ALA A 36 -23.39 1.44 -8.80
CA ALA A 36 -24.44 0.95 -9.68
C ALA A 36 -25.30 -0.11 -8.97
N GLY A 37 -24.69 -1.01 -8.20
CA GLY A 37 -25.42 -2.00 -7.39
C GLY A 37 -26.30 -1.36 -6.33
N VAL A 38 -25.81 -0.34 -5.63
CA VAL A 38 -26.58 0.47 -4.66
C VAL A 38 -27.75 1.16 -5.37
N SER A 39 -27.52 1.78 -6.53
CA SER A 39 -28.55 2.43 -7.33
C SER A 39 -29.66 1.47 -7.74
N VAL A 40 -29.32 0.24 -8.13
CA VAL A 40 -30.32 -0.83 -8.42
C VAL A 40 -31.12 -1.18 -7.17
N ALA A 41 -30.46 -1.35 -6.02
CA ALA A 41 -31.12 -1.68 -4.75
C ALA A 41 -32.14 -0.59 -4.34
N VAL A 42 -31.76 0.68 -4.50
CA VAL A 42 -32.66 1.83 -4.22
C VAL A 42 -33.85 1.85 -5.18
N ILE A 43 -33.66 1.56 -6.47
CA ILE A 43 -34.76 1.48 -7.44
C ILE A 43 -35.72 0.35 -7.05
N LEU A 44 -35.20 -0.83 -6.73
CA LEU A 44 -36.02 -1.97 -6.30
C LEU A 44 -36.80 -1.67 -5.00
N GLY A 45 -36.14 -1.02 -4.04
CA GLY A 45 -36.80 -0.56 -2.80
C GLY A 45 -37.96 0.39 -3.08
N GLY A 46 -37.73 1.39 -3.95
CA GLY A 46 -38.77 2.31 -4.36
C GLY A 46 -39.96 1.62 -5.08
N LEU A 47 -39.68 0.65 -5.91
CA LEU A 47 -40.73 -0.17 -6.55
C LEU A 47 -41.53 -1.01 -5.55
N LEU A 48 -40.90 -1.57 -4.53
CA LEU A 48 -41.55 -2.33 -3.46
C LEU A 48 -42.50 -1.43 -2.66
N ILE A 49 -42.07 -0.20 -2.32
CA ILE A 49 -42.90 0.77 -1.64
C ILE A 49 -44.10 1.17 -2.51
N TRP A 50 -43.84 1.45 -3.79
CA TRP A 50 -44.90 1.86 -4.71
C TRP A 50 -45.92 0.73 -4.98
N ALA A 51 -45.48 -0.50 -5.17
CA ALA A 51 -46.36 -1.63 -5.52
C ALA A 51 -47.09 -2.22 -4.32
N PHE A 52 -46.46 -2.28 -3.16
CA PHE A 52 -46.95 -3.01 -1.99
C PHE A 52 -47.18 -2.11 -0.76
N GLY A 53 -46.86 -0.82 -0.82
CA GLY A 53 -46.95 0.08 0.34
C GLY A 53 -46.00 -0.27 1.48
N TRP A 54 -44.96 -1.05 1.22
CA TRP A 54 -44.03 -1.54 2.24
C TRP A 54 -42.98 -0.48 2.64
N ASN A 55 -43.41 0.49 3.45
CA ASN A 55 -42.56 1.61 3.84
C ASN A 55 -41.31 1.22 4.66
N LEU A 56 -41.31 0.03 5.26
CA LEU A 56 -40.11 -0.48 5.95
C LEU A 56 -38.97 -0.86 5.00
N ALA A 57 -39.22 -0.99 3.70
CA ALA A 57 -38.20 -1.29 2.72
C ALA A 57 -37.09 -0.23 2.69
N ASP A 58 -37.45 1.04 2.81
CA ASP A 58 -36.48 2.16 2.75
C ASP A 58 -35.48 2.15 3.93
N PRO A 59 -35.91 2.14 5.21
CA PRO A 59 -34.96 2.08 6.32
C PRO A 59 -34.16 0.78 6.37
N ILE A 60 -34.72 -0.36 5.95
CA ILE A 60 -33.99 -1.63 5.89
C ILE A 60 -32.89 -1.56 4.83
N LEU A 61 -33.22 -1.08 3.63
CA LEU A 61 -32.26 -0.90 2.55
C LEU A 61 -31.14 0.09 2.93
N THR A 62 -31.52 1.23 3.52
CA THR A 62 -30.56 2.24 3.97
C THR A 62 -29.60 1.65 5.00
N LEU A 63 -30.10 0.89 5.97
CA LEU A 63 -29.26 0.24 6.97
C LEU A 63 -28.33 -0.81 6.32
N ALA A 64 -28.86 -1.64 5.43
CA ALA A 64 -28.08 -2.66 4.74
C ALA A 64 -26.95 -2.04 3.90
N ILE A 65 -27.26 -1.01 3.11
CA ILE A 65 -26.28 -0.28 2.31
C ILE A 65 -25.21 0.36 3.22
N SER A 66 -25.62 1.00 4.31
CA SER A 66 -24.69 1.62 5.26
C SER A 66 -23.74 0.61 5.89
N VAL A 67 -24.23 -0.57 6.26
CA VAL A 67 -23.38 -1.65 6.79
C VAL A 67 -22.40 -2.16 5.74
N VAL A 68 -22.81 -2.33 4.50
CA VAL A 68 -21.94 -2.76 3.39
C VAL A 68 -20.84 -1.72 3.14
N ILE A 69 -21.20 -0.43 3.08
CA ILE A 69 -20.23 0.66 2.88
C ILE A 69 -19.23 0.71 4.04
N LEU A 70 -19.72 0.65 5.29
CA LEU A 70 -18.85 0.68 6.46
C LEU A 70 -17.89 -0.51 6.48
N TRP A 71 -18.38 -1.70 6.14
CA TRP A 71 -17.56 -2.90 6.01
C TRP A 71 -16.44 -2.71 4.98
N HIS A 72 -16.77 -2.16 3.81
CA HIS A 72 -15.79 -1.87 2.75
C HIS A 72 -14.71 -0.88 3.21
N ILE A 73 -15.12 0.22 3.86
CA ILE A 73 -14.19 1.22 4.41
C ILE A 73 -13.23 0.58 5.42
N VAL A 74 -13.73 -0.26 6.32
CA VAL A 74 -12.89 -0.92 7.33
C VAL A 74 -11.86 -1.84 6.70
N LEU A 75 -12.19 -2.52 5.59
CA LEU A 75 -11.25 -3.37 4.87
C LEU A 75 -10.19 -2.56 4.11
N GLU A 76 -10.55 -1.42 3.56
CA GLU A 76 -9.66 -0.61 2.72
C GLU A 76 -8.77 0.35 3.52
N ILE A 77 -9.18 0.73 4.73
CA ILE A 77 -8.46 1.72 5.53
C ILE A 77 -7.10 1.21 6.01
N GLY A 78 -6.95 -0.10 6.21
CA GLY A 78 -5.73 -0.71 6.74
C GLY A 78 -4.48 -0.43 5.90
N PRO A 79 -4.47 -0.68 4.58
CA PRO A 79 -3.35 -0.35 3.69
C PRO A 79 -3.01 1.14 3.69
N VAL A 80 -4.03 2.01 3.71
CA VAL A 80 -3.84 3.47 3.76
C VAL A 80 -3.13 3.88 5.06
N PHE A 81 -3.57 3.38 6.20
CA PHE A 81 -2.92 3.63 7.49
C PHE A 81 -1.47 3.13 7.49
N ARG A 82 -1.21 1.95 6.94
CA ARG A 82 0.16 1.42 6.87
C ARG A 82 1.09 2.37 6.11
N THR A 83 0.65 2.90 4.97
CA THR A 83 1.43 3.86 4.18
C THR A 83 1.61 5.18 4.92
N LEU A 84 0.56 5.73 5.52
CA LEU A 84 0.63 6.98 6.29
C LEU A 84 1.51 6.87 7.54
N MET A 85 1.53 5.71 8.18
CA MET A 85 2.37 5.43 9.35
C MET A 85 3.80 5.00 8.97
N LEU A 86 4.18 5.10 7.70
CA LEU A 86 5.50 4.69 7.20
C LEU A 86 5.84 3.24 7.57
N ALA A 87 4.84 2.36 7.56
CA ALA A 87 5.06 0.96 7.87
C ALA A 87 5.91 0.28 6.79
N ALA A 88 6.65 -0.73 7.18
CA ALA A 88 7.41 -1.58 6.26
C ALA A 88 6.47 -2.25 5.24
N PRO A 89 6.95 -2.50 4.00
CA PRO A 89 6.17 -3.19 2.97
C PRO A 89 5.64 -4.53 3.48
N PRO A 90 4.41 -4.94 3.07
CA PRO A 90 3.89 -6.25 3.44
C PRO A 90 4.82 -7.37 2.98
N GLY A 91 5.16 -8.30 3.88
CA GLY A 91 6.04 -9.42 3.58
C GLY A 91 7.54 -9.10 3.54
N SER A 92 7.95 -7.85 3.82
CA SER A 92 9.37 -7.54 3.99
C SER A 92 9.90 -8.15 5.30
N ASP A 93 11.13 -8.66 5.23
CA ASP A 93 11.88 -9.14 6.39
C ASP A 93 13.13 -8.27 6.58
N PRO A 94 13.12 -7.32 7.53
CA PRO A 94 14.27 -6.47 7.81
C PRO A 94 15.52 -7.26 8.21
N GLY A 95 15.35 -8.41 8.89
CA GLY A 95 16.47 -9.28 9.27
C GLY A 95 17.15 -9.91 8.06
N ALA A 96 16.37 -10.36 7.07
CA ALA A 96 16.92 -10.88 5.82
C ALA A 96 17.66 -9.80 5.03
N VAL A 97 17.12 -8.57 4.99
CA VAL A 97 17.76 -7.42 4.34
C VAL A 97 19.11 -7.12 4.99
N LEU A 98 19.17 -7.00 6.32
CA LEU A 98 20.42 -6.76 7.04
C LEU A 98 21.44 -7.88 6.79
N THR A 99 21.00 -9.13 6.81
CA THR A 99 21.87 -10.28 6.56
C THR A 99 22.46 -10.23 5.15
N ALA A 100 21.65 -9.89 4.15
CA ALA A 100 22.10 -9.76 2.78
C ALA A 100 23.10 -8.60 2.59
N LEU A 101 22.85 -7.46 3.23
CA LEU A 101 23.77 -6.31 3.20
C LEU A 101 25.12 -6.62 3.88
N ARG A 102 25.09 -7.32 5.02
CA ARG A 102 26.32 -7.77 5.72
C ARG A 102 27.13 -8.78 4.91
N ALA A 103 26.49 -9.49 4.00
CA ALA A 103 27.20 -10.44 3.12
C ALA A 103 27.95 -9.77 1.95
N LEU A 104 27.77 -8.47 1.72
CA LEU A 104 28.47 -7.75 0.65
C LEU A 104 29.97 -7.64 0.95
N PRO A 105 30.83 -7.87 -0.04
CA PRO A 105 32.27 -7.74 0.13
C PRO A 105 32.67 -6.34 0.57
N GLY A 106 33.45 -6.25 1.65
CA GLY A 106 33.93 -4.99 2.22
C GLY A 106 33.02 -4.36 3.27
N VAL A 107 31.80 -4.87 3.46
CA VAL A 107 30.90 -4.48 4.55
C VAL A 107 31.26 -5.27 5.81
N ALA A 108 31.58 -4.57 6.89
CA ALA A 108 31.82 -5.17 8.20
C ALA A 108 30.55 -5.33 9.02
N ASP A 109 29.63 -4.37 8.92
CA ASP A 109 28.32 -4.43 9.55
C ASP A 109 27.29 -3.60 8.78
N ALA A 110 26.01 -3.90 9.00
CA ALA A 110 24.86 -3.13 8.54
C ALA A 110 23.86 -3.00 9.70
N HIS A 111 23.43 -1.79 9.99
CA HIS A 111 22.54 -1.48 11.09
C HIS A 111 21.66 -0.25 10.81
N HIS A 112 20.82 0.17 11.75
CA HIS A 112 19.87 1.27 11.61
C HIS A 112 19.04 1.19 10.32
N LEU A 113 18.58 -0.03 10.00
CA LEU A 113 17.72 -0.23 8.84
C LEU A 113 16.31 0.24 9.14
N HIS A 114 15.87 1.24 8.41
CA HIS A 114 14.49 1.66 8.33
C HIS A 114 13.92 1.33 6.96
N LEU A 115 12.78 0.65 6.93
CA LEU A 115 12.04 0.30 5.71
C LEU A 115 10.66 0.93 5.80
N TRP A 116 10.22 1.60 4.74
CA TRP A 116 8.88 2.15 4.68
C TRP A 116 8.31 2.13 3.26
N GLN A 117 6.99 2.24 3.16
CA GLN A 117 6.30 2.41 1.89
C GLN A 117 6.23 3.90 1.51
N ILE A 118 6.62 4.23 0.27
CA ILE A 118 6.37 5.54 -0.33
C ILE A 118 4.94 5.57 -0.87
N ASP A 119 4.54 4.48 -1.52
CA ASP A 119 3.19 4.23 -2.03
C ASP A 119 2.92 2.70 -2.08
N GLU A 120 1.79 2.31 -2.63
CA GLU A 120 1.36 0.90 -2.71
C GLU A 120 2.36 -0.04 -3.41
N ARG A 121 3.27 0.50 -4.22
CA ARG A 121 4.19 -0.27 -5.08
C ARG A 121 5.66 0.03 -4.86
N ARG A 122 5.98 1.13 -4.19
CA ARG A 122 7.35 1.57 -4.01
C ARG A 122 7.71 1.61 -2.54
N ALA A 123 8.80 0.94 -2.23
CA ALA A 123 9.43 0.96 -0.92
C ALA A 123 10.69 1.83 -0.93
N ALA A 124 11.00 2.38 0.23
CA ALA A 124 12.26 3.05 0.49
C ALA A 124 12.95 2.44 1.71
N ALA A 125 14.25 2.64 1.77
CA ALA A 125 15.08 2.26 2.91
C ALA A 125 16.07 3.35 3.28
N SER A 126 16.40 3.41 4.57
CA SER A 126 17.59 4.06 5.09
C SER A 126 18.38 3.03 5.88
N VAL A 127 19.70 2.97 5.69
CA VAL A 127 20.55 2.00 6.35
C VAL A 127 21.97 2.54 6.47
N HIS A 128 22.64 2.19 7.58
CA HIS A 128 24.05 2.47 7.81
C HIS A 128 24.88 1.22 7.47
N LEU A 129 25.96 1.42 6.71
CA LEU A 129 26.91 0.38 6.37
C LEU A 129 28.30 0.74 6.90
N VAL A 130 28.82 -0.10 7.77
CA VAL A 130 30.22 -0.01 8.21
C VAL A 130 31.09 -0.65 7.15
N VAL A 131 31.93 0.15 6.50
CA VAL A 131 32.83 -0.32 5.44
C VAL A 131 34.26 -0.43 5.98
N SER A 132 34.78 -1.67 5.94
CA SER A 132 36.14 -1.94 6.41
C SER A 132 37.18 -2.01 5.28
N GLN A 133 36.76 -2.32 4.04
CA GLN A 133 37.64 -2.46 2.88
C GLN A 133 36.89 -2.16 1.58
N GLY A 134 37.60 -1.69 0.58
CA GLY A 134 37.08 -1.43 -0.75
C GLY A 134 36.67 0.03 -1.00
N ASP A 135 36.12 0.27 -2.19
CA ASP A 135 35.61 1.57 -2.58
C ASP A 135 34.17 1.79 -2.05
N PRO A 136 33.94 2.78 -1.16
CA PRO A 136 32.62 3.05 -0.61
C PRO A 136 31.54 3.32 -1.68
N PHE A 137 31.91 3.93 -2.81
CA PHE A 137 30.95 4.19 -3.89
C PHE A 137 30.55 2.91 -4.62
N ALA A 138 31.49 1.99 -4.83
CA ALA A 138 31.19 0.68 -5.42
C ALA A 138 30.29 -0.15 -4.49
N ILE A 139 30.58 -0.17 -3.19
CA ILE A 139 29.78 -0.86 -2.17
C ILE A 139 28.38 -0.25 -2.09
N THR A 140 28.24 1.07 -2.06
CA THR A 140 26.93 1.75 -2.07
C THR A 140 26.11 1.36 -3.29
N ARG A 141 26.73 1.28 -4.47
CA ARG A 141 26.05 0.87 -5.69
C ARG A 141 25.59 -0.59 -5.61
N ALA A 142 26.46 -1.49 -5.19
CA ALA A 142 26.12 -2.90 -5.02
C ALA A 142 24.98 -3.10 -4.00
N ALA A 143 25.01 -2.38 -2.88
CA ALA A 143 23.96 -2.42 -1.88
C ALA A 143 22.61 -1.89 -2.42
N LYS A 144 22.60 -0.82 -3.22
CA LYS A 144 21.39 -0.32 -3.88
C LYS A 144 20.83 -1.30 -4.91
N GLU A 145 21.69 -1.94 -5.69
CA GLU A 145 21.31 -2.97 -6.66
C GLU A 145 20.68 -4.19 -5.96
N LEU A 146 21.31 -4.67 -4.87
CA LEU A 146 20.77 -5.74 -4.03
C LEU A 146 19.40 -5.38 -3.44
N LEU A 147 19.27 -4.21 -2.84
CA LEU A 147 18.02 -3.73 -2.25
C LEU A 147 16.91 -3.62 -3.30
N ALA A 148 17.23 -3.12 -4.50
CA ALA A 148 16.24 -2.97 -5.56
C ALA A 148 15.83 -4.31 -6.17
N HIS A 149 16.78 -5.21 -6.44
CA HIS A 149 16.54 -6.45 -7.17
C HIS A 149 15.96 -7.55 -6.28
N ASP A 150 16.54 -7.75 -5.09
CA ASP A 150 16.20 -8.88 -4.24
C ASP A 150 15.13 -8.56 -3.19
N HIS A 151 15.01 -7.27 -2.81
CA HIS A 151 14.10 -6.84 -1.75
C HIS A 151 13.04 -5.83 -2.22
N GLY A 152 13.01 -5.44 -3.51
CA GLY A 152 12.01 -4.53 -4.07
C GLY A 152 12.07 -3.10 -3.53
N VAL A 153 13.20 -2.69 -2.96
CA VAL A 153 13.40 -1.34 -2.42
C VAL A 153 13.89 -0.42 -3.54
N ALA A 154 12.95 0.33 -4.13
CA ALA A 154 13.23 1.18 -5.29
C ALA A 154 14.09 2.42 -4.97
N HIS A 155 14.10 2.86 -3.71
CA HIS A 155 14.85 4.03 -3.27
C HIS A 155 15.57 3.74 -1.95
N ALA A 156 16.90 3.87 -1.93
CA ALA A 156 17.67 3.64 -0.71
C ALA A 156 18.64 4.81 -0.46
N THR A 157 18.61 5.31 0.78
CA THR A 157 19.64 6.18 1.35
C THR A 157 20.59 5.30 2.15
N ILE A 158 21.87 5.35 1.84
CA ILE A 158 22.89 4.54 2.51
C ILE A 158 23.93 5.50 3.08
N GLU A 159 24.08 5.44 4.38
CA GLU A 159 25.15 6.12 5.09
C GLU A 159 26.35 5.18 5.22
N ILE A 160 27.53 5.66 4.86
CA ILE A 160 28.77 4.90 4.99
C ILE A 160 29.47 5.36 6.26
N GLU A 161 29.79 4.41 7.10
CA GLU A 161 30.47 4.63 8.36
C GLU A 161 31.86 3.96 8.38
N PRO A 162 32.84 4.60 9.06
CA PRO A 162 34.14 3.99 9.29
C PRO A 162 34.04 2.89 10.36
N PRO A 163 35.04 1.97 10.45
CA PRO A 163 35.03 0.89 11.44
C PRO A 163 35.06 1.35 12.90
N GLU A 164 35.45 2.60 13.17
CA GLU A 164 35.55 3.17 14.53
C GLU A 164 34.21 3.42 15.22
N GLY A 165 33.11 3.29 14.48
CA GLY A 165 31.78 3.32 15.04
C GLY A 165 30.80 4.31 14.47
N CYS A 166 29.54 4.07 14.77
CA CYS A 166 28.40 4.87 14.38
C CYS A 166 28.33 6.15 15.21
N ALA A 167 28.15 7.30 14.57
CA ALA A 167 27.94 8.57 15.26
C ALA A 167 26.65 8.59 16.08
N ASP A 168 25.67 7.79 15.68
CA ASP A 168 24.33 7.67 16.29
C ASP A 168 24.22 6.63 17.40
N HIS A 169 25.34 6.07 17.85
CA HIS A 169 25.41 4.99 18.84
C HIS A 169 24.69 5.25 20.18
N LYS A 170 24.27 6.47 20.44
CA LYS A 170 23.59 6.83 21.69
C LYS A 170 22.07 6.95 21.58
N ALA A 171 21.51 6.80 20.39
CA ALA A 171 20.12 7.15 20.20
C ALA A 171 19.16 5.93 20.24
N HIS A 172 19.55 4.76 19.77
CA HIS A 172 18.57 3.70 19.57
C HIS A 172 19.15 2.28 19.63
N ASP A 173 19.25 1.72 20.84
CA ASP A 173 19.07 0.28 21.03
C ASP A 173 17.59 -0.03 20.80
N HIS A 174 17.20 -0.21 19.56
CA HIS A 174 15.91 -0.80 19.21
C HIS A 174 16.13 -2.29 18.96
N ALA A 175 15.88 -3.06 20.04
CA ALA A 175 15.67 -4.49 19.97
C ALA A 175 14.40 -4.83 19.18
#